data_3ba5d1f3494805c58efe3e48bf25a98b
#
_entry.id   3ba5d1f3494805c58efe3e48bf25a98b
#
_cell.length_a   1.000
_cell.length_b   1.000
_cell.length_c   1.000
_cell.angle_alpha   90.00
_cell.angle_beta   90.00
_cell.angle_gamma   90.00
#
_symmetry.space_group_name_H-M   'P 1'
#
loop_
_entity.id
_entity.type
_entity.pdbx_description
1 polymer ?
#
loop_
_entity_poly.entity_id
_entity_poly.type
_entity_poly.pdbx_seq_one_letter_code
_entity_poly.pdbx_strand_id
1 'polypeptide(L)'
;MEMILRSIDHVGVAVADLQAGIDFYTSVLGLRLIHREDNTDHEVSEAMLATDGPAGSTVVQLVAPLSAQSPLSRFLDRSGPGVQHLAFRVSDVEHAAAEYRRRGLRLLYDSPKPGTRGSRINFVHPKDTGGVLLELVEAAEEPARG
;
A
#
# COMPACT_ATOMS: atom_id res chain seq x y z
N MET A 1 -7.35 1.69 25.14
CA MET A 1 -6.60 1.03 24.03
C MET A 1 -5.88 2.09 23.23
N GLU A 2 -4.61 1.90 22.97
CA GLU A 2 -3.83 2.86 22.18
C GLU A 2 -4.33 2.97 20.76
N MET A 3 -4.46 4.20 20.25
CA MET A 3 -4.79 4.48 18.86
C MET A 3 -3.50 4.47 18.04
N ILE A 4 -3.26 3.40 17.30
CA ILE A 4 -2.04 3.17 16.53
C ILE A 4 -2.16 3.71 15.10
N LEU A 5 -3.34 3.52 14.51
CA LEU A 5 -3.60 3.94 13.13
C LEU A 5 -3.91 5.43 13.09
N ARG A 6 -3.19 6.18 12.25
CA ARG A 6 -3.32 7.64 12.15
C ARG A 6 -4.30 8.07 11.09
N SER A 7 -4.22 7.46 9.92
CA SER A 7 -5.07 7.78 8.77
C SER A 7 -5.01 6.65 7.76
N ILE A 8 -5.91 6.66 6.79
CA ILE A 8 -5.77 5.80 5.62
C ILE A 8 -4.77 6.46 4.68
N ASP A 9 -3.63 5.78 4.46
CA ASP A 9 -2.56 6.29 3.60
C ASP A 9 -2.94 6.13 2.13
N HIS A 10 -3.35 4.92 1.75
CA HIS A 10 -3.78 4.63 0.38
C HIS A 10 -4.68 3.42 0.31
N VAL A 11 -5.38 3.32 -0.82
CA VAL A 11 -6.13 2.13 -1.23
C VAL A 11 -5.39 1.52 -2.41
N GLY A 12 -4.99 0.27 -2.28
CA GLY A 12 -4.26 -0.45 -3.32
C GLY A 12 -5.21 -1.19 -4.26
N VAL A 13 -5.11 -0.88 -5.54
CA VAL A 13 -5.92 -1.47 -6.60
C VAL A 13 -5.01 -2.26 -7.54
N ALA A 14 -5.28 -3.55 -7.66
CA ALA A 14 -4.54 -4.42 -8.56
C ALA A 14 -5.06 -4.28 -9.99
N VAL A 15 -4.14 -4.07 -10.93
CA VAL A 15 -4.43 -3.96 -12.36
C VAL A 15 -3.48 -4.86 -13.14
N ALA A 16 -3.93 -5.36 -14.29
CA ALA A 16 -3.08 -6.18 -15.14
C ALA A 16 -2.06 -5.34 -15.90
N ASP A 17 -2.44 -4.14 -16.31
CA ASP A 17 -1.64 -3.19 -17.09
C ASP A 17 -1.58 -1.86 -16.36
N LEU A 18 -0.40 -1.52 -15.83
CA LEU A 18 -0.24 -0.30 -15.03
C LEU A 18 -0.52 0.96 -15.85
N GLN A 19 0.01 1.05 -17.07
CA GLN A 19 -0.17 2.25 -17.90
C GLN A 19 -1.63 2.47 -18.28
N ALA A 20 -2.36 1.42 -18.62
CA ALA A 20 -3.79 1.51 -18.90
C ALA A 20 -4.56 1.99 -17.67
N GLY A 21 -4.20 1.49 -16.48
CA GLY A 21 -4.79 1.96 -15.23
C GLY A 21 -4.49 3.42 -14.94
N ILE A 22 -3.24 3.85 -15.12
CA ILE A 22 -2.85 5.26 -14.96
C ILE A 22 -3.66 6.14 -15.92
N ASP A 23 -3.77 5.74 -17.18
CA ASP A 23 -4.50 6.51 -18.18
C ASP A 23 -5.97 6.68 -17.80
N PHE A 24 -6.61 5.62 -17.33
CA PHE A 24 -8.02 5.69 -16.88
C PHE A 24 -8.18 6.65 -15.68
N TYR A 25 -7.39 6.46 -14.64
CA TYR A 25 -7.51 7.28 -13.42
C TYR A 25 -7.15 8.75 -13.67
N THR A 26 -6.21 9.03 -14.56
CA THR A 26 -5.82 10.41 -14.85
C THR A 26 -6.73 11.06 -15.92
N SER A 27 -6.86 10.44 -17.07
CA SER A 27 -7.55 11.05 -18.22
C SER A 27 -9.07 10.99 -18.11
N VAL A 28 -9.61 9.97 -17.45
CA VAL A 28 -11.07 9.82 -17.30
C VAL A 28 -11.54 10.32 -15.94
N LEU A 29 -10.91 9.87 -14.84
CA LEU A 29 -11.33 10.27 -13.49
C LEU A 29 -10.72 11.59 -13.01
N GLY A 30 -9.65 12.05 -13.64
CA GLY A 30 -9.04 13.34 -13.31
C GLY A 30 -8.08 13.34 -12.14
N LEU A 31 -7.62 12.19 -11.67
CA LEU A 31 -6.59 12.13 -10.64
C LEU A 31 -5.23 12.55 -11.22
N ARG A 32 -4.30 12.87 -10.34
CA ARG A 32 -2.96 13.31 -10.73
C ARG A 32 -1.93 12.25 -10.34
N LEU A 33 -1.14 11.80 -11.30
CA LEU A 33 -0.01 10.90 -11.03
C LEU A 33 1.07 11.66 -10.28
N ILE A 34 1.38 11.22 -9.06
CA ILE A 34 2.38 11.88 -8.19
C ILE A 34 3.64 11.05 -7.99
N HIS A 35 3.59 9.75 -8.26
CA HIS A 35 4.76 8.88 -8.09
C HIS A 35 4.56 7.59 -8.88
N ARG A 36 5.66 7.05 -9.42
CA ARG A 36 5.69 5.77 -10.11
C ARG A 36 7.03 5.10 -9.86
N GLU A 37 7.03 3.82 -9.48
CA GLU A 37 8.26 3.06 -9.28
C GLU A 37 8.03 1.56 -9.44
N ASP A 38 9.13 0.82 -9.65
CA ASP A 38 9.13 -0.63 -9.56
C ASP A 38 9.70 -1.03 -8.20
N ASN A 39 8.96 -1.85 -7.47
CA ASN A 39 9.38 -2.39 -6.18
C ASN A 39 9.79 -3.85 -6.39
N THR A 40 11.09 -4.10 -6.49
CA THR A 40 11.61 -5.43 -6.75
C THR A 40 11.50 -6.36 -5.54
N ASP A 41 11.47 -5.82 -4.31
CA ASP A 41 11.29 -6.62 -3.09
C ASP A 41 9.91 -7.29 -3.07
N HIS A 42 8.90 -6.63 -3.60
CA HIS A 42 7.52 -7.12 -3.68
C HIS A 42 7.13 -7.58 -5.08
N GLU A 43 8.03 -7.46 -6.06
CA GLU A 43 7.82 -7.83 -7.46
C GLU A 43 6.60 -7.15 -8.09
N VAL A 44 6.42 -5.86 -7.80
CA VAL A 44 5.30 -5.07 -8.31
C VAL A 44 5.78 -3.76 -8.94
N SER A 45 5.04 -3.30 -9.93
CA SER A 45 5.13 -1.96 -10.48
C SER A 45 4.00 -1.12 -9.87
N GLU A 46 4.30 0.09 -9.43
CA GLU A 46 3.39 0.90 -8.61
C GLU A 46 3.21 2.30 -9.17
N ALA A 47 2.00 2.84 -9.01
CA ALA A 47 1.71 4.24 -9.31
C ALA A 47 0.84 4.83 -8.19
N MET A 48 1.18 6.03 -7.73
CA MET A 48 0.40 6.76 -6.73
C MET A 48 -0.34 7.89 -7.42
N LEU A 49 -1.64 7.98 -7.18
CA LEU A 49 -2.55 8.91 -7.83
C LEU A 49 -3.30 9.72 -6.78
N ALA A 50 -3.13 11.03 -6.83
CA ALA A 50 -3.70 11.95 -5.86
C ALA A 50 -5.02 12.54 -6.35
N THR A 51 -5.92 12.78 -5.39
CA THR A 51 -7.11 13.60 -5.59
C THR A 51 -6.77 15.08 -5.47
N ASP A 52 -7.77 15.96 -5.62
CA ASP A 52 -7.62 17.40 -5.43
C ASP A 52 -7.77 17.80 -3.95
N GLY A 53 -7.67 16.87 -3.04
CA GLY A 53 -7.75 17.12 -1.61
C GLY A 53 -6.48 17.75 -1.04
N PRO A 54 -6.53 18.19 0.24
CA PRO A 54 -5.37 18.77 0.91
C PRO A 54 -4.20 17.78 1.02
N ALA A 55 -3.00 18.31 1.28
CA ALA A 55 -1.81 17.50 1.51
C ALA A 55 -2.06 16.46 2.60
N GLY A 56 -1.63 15.22 2.37
CA GLY A 56 -1.86 14.10 3.28
C GLY A 56 -3.19 13.38 3.08
N SER A 57 -4.01 13.79 2.10
CA SER A 57 -5.22 13.04 1.75
C SER A 57 -4.88 11.65 1.25
N THR A 58 -5.81 10.71 1.46
CA THR A 58 -5.69 9.34 0.96
C THR A 58 -5.48 9.34 -0.55
N VAL A 59 -4.51 8.55 -1.02
CA VAL A 59 -4.24 8.39 -2.46
C VAL A 59 -4.71 7.02 -2.93
N VAL A 60 -4.87 6.87 -4.24
CA VAL A 60 -5.08 5.57 -4.88
C VAL A 60 -3.72 5.06 -5.33
N GLN A 61 -3.38 3.83 -4.95
CA GLN A 61 -2.20 3.15 -5.46
C GLN A 61 -2.64 2.10 -6.47
N LEU A 62 -2.13 2.20 -7.70
CA LEU A 62 -2.26 1.10 -8.66
C LEU A 62 -1.05 0.20 -8.53
N VAL A 63 -1.27 -1.10 -8.53
CA VAL A 63 -0.21 -2.11 -8.48
C VAL A 63 -0.41 -3.12 -9.59
N ALA A 64 0.67 -3.41 -10.30
CA ALA A 64 0.69 -4.43 -11.35
C ALA A 64 1.87 -5.38 -11.13
N PRO A 65 1.76 -6.66 -11.47
CA PRO A 65 2.86 -7.60 -11.26
C PRO A 65 4.02 -7.31 -12.21
N LEU A 66 5.26 -7.43 -11.71
CA LEU A 66 6.47 -7.37 -12.55
C LEU A 66 6.72 -8.68 -13.30
N SER A 67 6.19 -9.80 -12.77
CA SER A 67 6.37 -11.12 -13.37
C SER A 67 5.23 -12.06 -12.98
N ALA A 68 5.16 -13.20 -13.67
CA ALA A 68 4.19 -14.24 -13.34
C ALA A 68 4.37 -14.83 -11.94
N GLN A 69 5.57 -14.69 -11.33
CA GLN A 69 5.87 -15.17 -9.99
C GLN A 69 5.49 -14.19 -8.89
N SER A 70 5.10 -12.96 -9.24
CA SER A 70 4.63 -11.98 -8.27
C SER A 70 3.42 -12.52 -7.48
N PRO A 71 3.34 -12.33 -6.16
CA PRO A 71 2.14 -12.66 -5.38
C PRO A 71 0.89 -11.97 -5.92
N LEU A 72 1.05 -10.81 -6.55
CA LEU A 72 -0.03 -10.07 -7.17
C LEU A 72 -0.62 -10.79 -8.38
N SER A 73 0.20 -11.55 -9.13
CA SER A 73 -0.30 -12.37 -10.24
C SER A 73 -1.30 -13.42 -9.76
N ARG A 74 -1.04 -14.03 -8.59
CA ARG A 74 -1.98 -14.99 -8.00
C ARG A 74 -3.29 -14.32 -7.57
N PHE A 75 -3.21 -13.09 -7.04
CA PHE A 75 -4.40 -12.32 -6.71
C PHE A 75 -5.24 -12.04 -7.98
N LEU A 76 -4.61 -11.58 -9.05
CA LEU A 76 -5.29 -11.30 -10.31
C LEU A 76 -5.91 -12.55 -10.93
N ASP A 77 -5.21 -13.69 -10.89
CA ASP A 77 -5.72 -14.96 -11.40
C ASP A 77 -6.96 -15.45 -10.63
N ARG A 78 -6.96 -15.25 -9.33
CA ARG A 78 -8.05 -15.72 -8.45
C ARG A 78 -9.24 -14.76 -8.42
N SER A 79 -8.97 -13.46 -8.38
CA SER A 79 -9.99 -12.43 -8.10
C SER A 79 -10.22 -11.46 -9.24
N GLY A 80 -9.32 -11.41 -10.24
CA GLY A 80 -9.33 -10.37 -11.24
C GLY A 80 -8.87 -9.01 -10.71
N PRO A 81 -8.85 -7.97 -11.55
CA PRO A 81 -8.52 -6.61 -11.12
C PRO A 81 -9.50 -6.11 -10.04
N GLY A 82 -9.01 -5.31 -9.12
CA GLY A 82 -9.84 -4.73 -8.07
C GLY A 82 -9.04 -4.30 -6.86
N VAL A 83 -9.73 -3.88 -5.81
CA VAL A 83 -9.10 -3.49 -4.54
C VAL A 83 -8.37 -4.68 -3.96
N GLN A 84 -7.08 -4.51 -3.68
CA GLN A 84 -6.21 -5.58 -3.22
C GLN A 84 -5.77 -5.38 -1.78
N HIS A 85 -5.51 -4.13 -1.36
CA HIS A 85 -5.13 -3.86 0.01
C HIS A 85 -5.56 -2.48 0.47
N LEU A 86 -5.62 -2.32 1.79
CA LEU A 86 -5.92 -1.07 2.47
C LEU A 86 -4.74 -0.74 3.38
N ALA A 87 -4.14 0.43 3.19
CA ALA A 87 -2.95 0.84 3.93
C ALA A 87 -3.28 1.94 4.93
N PHE A 88 -2.86 1.71 6.18
CA PHE A 88 -2.98 2.69 7.26
C PHE A 88 -1.61 3.29 7.58
N ARG A 89 -1.58 4.59 7.76
CA ARG A 89 -0.39 5.28 8.25
C ARG A 89 -0.22 5.06 9.74
N VAL A 90 1.01 4.77 10.15
CA VAL A 90 1.43 4.63 11.54
C VAL A 90 2.66 5.51 11.78
N SER A 91 2.87 5.91 13.04
CA SER A 91 4.06 6.70 13.40
C SER A 91 5.32 5.84 13.46
N ASP A 92 5.18 4.58 13.90
CA ASP A 92 6.27 3.63 14.11
C ASP A 92 5.77 2.24 13.76
N VAL A 93 6.23 1.70 12.64
CA VAL A 93 5.76 0.40 12.13
C VAL A 93 6.19 -0.76 13.03
N GLU A 94 7.35 -0.66 13.68
CA GLU A 94 7.81 -1.71 14.60
C GLU A 94 6.95 -1.76 15.86
N HIS A 95 6.63 -0.59 16.42
CA HIS A 95 5.72 -0.49 17.55
C HIS A 95 4.32 -1.00 17.20
N ALA A 96 3.80 -0.60 16.04
CA ALA A 96 2.49 -1.05 15.56
C ALA A 96 2.45 -2.58 15.42
N ALA A 97 3.47 -3.16 14.80
CA ALA A 97 3.56 -4.61 14.62
C ALA A 97 3.61 -5.33 15.97
N ALA A 98 4.42 -4.85 16.90
CA ALA A 98 4.52 -5.44 18.24
C ALA A 98 3.18 -5.40 18.98
N GLU A 99 2.49 -4.27 18.91
CA GLU A 99 1.19 -4.12 19.56
C GLU A 99 0.13 -5.06 18.96
N TYR A 100 0.09 -5.16 17.64
CA TYR A 100 -0.87 -6.05 16.99
C TYR A 100 -0.56 -7.52 17.25
N ARG A 101 0.73 -7.90 17.35
CA ARG A 101 1.09 -9.26 17.80
C ARG A 101 0.58 -9.55 19.21
N ARG A 102 0.70 -8.58 20.13
CA ARG A 102 0.14 -8.73 21.48
C ARG A 102 -1.38 -8.90 21.48
N ARG A 103 -2.06 -8.32 20.49
CA ARG A 103 -3.52 -8.47 20.32
C ARG A 103 -3.90 -9.75 19.57
N GLY A 104 -2.93 -10.62 19.26
CA GLY A 104 -3.16 -11.93 18.63
C GLY A 104 -3.14 -11.92 17.12
N LEU A 105 -2.72 -10.83 16.47
CA LEU A 105 -2.65 -10.77 15.01
C LEU A 105 -1.31 -11.25 14.48
N ARG A 106 -1.33 -11.88 13.32
CA ARG A 106 -0.12 -12.31 12.62
C ARG A 106 0.33 -11.21 11.65
N LEU A 107 1.61 -10.86 11.72
CA LEU A 107 2.25 -9.96 10.76
C LEU A 107 2.98 -10.79 9.71
N LEU A 108 2.96 -10.36 8.45
CA LEU A 108 3.58 -11.14 7.36
C LEU A 108 5.10 -11.13 7.43
N TYR A 109 5.70 -10.06 7.99
CA TYR A 109 7.15 -9.93 8.07
C TYR A 109 7.59 -9.86 9.53
N ASP A 110 8.72 -10.51 9.85
CA ASP A 110 9.32 -10.42 11.17
C ASP A 110 9.86 -9.01 11.45
N SER A 111 10.36 -8.36 10.40
CA SER A 111 10.86 -6.98 10.43
C SER A 111 10.28 -6.19 9.27
N PRO A 112 10.13 -4.86 9.40
CA PRO A 112 9.62 -4.04 8.31
C PRO A 112 10.46 -4.16 7.04
N LYS A 113 9.80 -4.03 5.89
CA LYS A 113 10.44 -4.03 4.57
C LYS A 113 10.28 -2.66 3.91
N PRO A 114 11.15 -2.34 2.94
CA PRO A 114 10.99 -1.12 2.15
C PRO A 114 9.68 -1.13 1.36
N GLY A 115 9.00 0.00 1.37
CA GLY A 115 7.79 0.25 0.60
C GLY A 115 7.95 1.44 -0.33
N THR A 116 6.83 1.87 -0.89
CA THR A 116 6.77 3.00 -1.82
C THR A 116 7.30 4.28 -1.18
N ARG A 117 8.05 5.07 -1.96
CA ARG A 117 8.55 6.40 -1.57
C ARG A 117 9.40 6.38 -0.31
N GLY A 118 10.20 5.35 -0.14
CA GLY A 118 11.10 5.23 1.01
C GLY A 118 10.40 4.91 2.33
N SER A 119 9.16 4.48 2.29
CA SER A 119 8.42 4.06 3.49
C SER A 119 8.96 2.74 4.04
N ARG A 120 8.56 2.43 5.27
CA ARG A 120 8.77 1.13 5.91
C ARG A 120 7.42 0.50 6.17
N ILE A 121 7.24 -0.75 5.77
CA ILE A 121 5.93 -1.38 5.77
C ILE A 121 5.94 -2.76 6.42
N ASN A 122 4.76 -3.17 6.86
CA ASN A 122 4.42 -4.55 7.19
C ASN A 122 2.95 -4.79 6.85
N PHE A 123 2.54 -6.03 6.83
CA PHE A 123 1.15 -6.41 6.56
C PHE A 123 0.59 -7.25 7.69
N VAL A 124 -0.68 -7.07 8.00
CA VAL A 124 -1.43 -7.95 8.87
C VAL A 124 -2.07 -9.05 8.02
N HIS A 125 -1.96 -10.29 8.49
CA HIS A 125 -2.47 -11.45 7.74
C HIS A 125 -3.98 -11.32 7.49
N PRO A 126 -4.46 -11.49 6.24
CA PRO A 126 -5.88 -11.26 5.92
C PRO A 126 -6.84 -12.18 6.64
N LYS A 127 -6.42 -13.38 7.07
CA LYS A 127 -7.25 -14.27 7.88
C LYS A 127 -7.58 -13.71 9.26
N ASP A 128 -6.76 -12.76 9.74
CA ASP A 128 -6.97 -12.14 11.06
C ASP A 128 -7.75 -10.82 10.95
N THR A 129 -8.08 -10.36 9.74
CA THR A 129 -8.71 -9.07 9.48
C THR A 129 -10.04 -9.19 8.74
N GLY A 130 -10.64 -10.37 8.71
CA GLY A 130 -11.88 -10.58 7.98
C GLY A 130 -11.72 -10.66 6.46
N GLY A 131 -10.52 -10.98 5.98
CA GLY A 131 -10.24 -11.17 4.55
C GLY A 131 -9.63 -9.97 3.84
N VAL A 132 -9.42 -8.85 4.54
CA VAL A 132 -8.79 -7.67 3.94
C VAL A 132 -7.29 -7.68 4.23
N LEU A 133 -6.47 -7.55 3.20
CA LEU A 133 -5.03 -7.37 3.38
C LEU A 133 -4.78 -5.94 3.89
N LEU A 134 -4.36 -5.82 5.14
CA LEU A 134 -4.05 -4.52 5.76
C LEU A 134 -2.55 -4.27 5.74
N GLU A 135 -2.17 -3.11 5.24
CA GLU A 135 -0.79 -2.64 5.24
C GLU A 135 -0.60 -1.59 6.32
N LEU A 136 0.54 -1.64 7.01
CA LEU A 136 0.97 -0.61 7.96
C LEU A 136 2.11 0.15 7.30
N VAL A 137 1.98 1.47 7.21
CA VAL A 137 2.95 2.31 6.49
C VAL A 137 3.49 3.38 7.43
N GLU A 138 4.81 3.31 7.66
CA GLU A 138 5.56 4.40 8.28
C GLU A 138 6.19 5.20 7.14
N ALA A 139 5.68 6.41 6.91
CA ALA A 139 6.20 7.25 5.83
C ALA A 139 7.66 7.66 6.09
N ALA A 140 8.44 7.83 5.03
CA ALA A 140 9.78 8.39 5.15
C ALA A 140 9.69 9.79 5.77
N GLU A 141 10.68 10.14 6.62
CA GLU A 141 10.76 11.49 7.15
C GLU A 141 10.97 12.49 6.02
N GLU A 142 10.14 13.55 6.01
CA GLU A 142 10.38 14.65 5.08
C GLU A 142 11.67 15.37 5.48
N PRO A 143 12.51 15.76 4.49
CA PRO A 143 13.68 16.59 4.81
C PRO A 143 13.22 17.85 5.51
N ALA A 144 13.94 18.25 6.58
CA ALA A 144 13.67 19.51 7.25
C ALA A 144 13.69 20.65 6.22
N ARG A 145 12.59 21.40 6.15
CA ARG A 145 12.55 22.61 5.33
C ARG A 145 13.46 23.63 5.96
N GLY A 146 14.59 23.82 5.35
CA GLY A 146 15.55 24.85 5.74
C GLY A 146 15.03 26.24 5.45
#